data_cb5f5165006c787a7962933f51eef1a0
#
_entry.id   cb5f5165006c787a7962933f51eef1a0
#
_cell.length_a   1.000
_cell.length_b   1.000
_cell.length_c   1.000
_cell.angle_alpha   90.00
_cell.angle_beta   90.00
_cell.angle_gamma   90.00
#
_symmetry.space_group_name_H-M   'P 1'
#
loop_
_entity.id
_entity.type
_entity.pdbx_description
1 polymer ?
#
loop_
_entity_poly.entity_id
_entity_poly.type
_entity_poly.pdbx_seq_one_letter_code
_entity_poly.pdbx_strand_id
1 'polypeptide(L)'
;MKKINTFLLSFLFLGTAFAQGPVQKYVLLEHFTNSKCSICASKNPAFYNLISQYPDEVHHVAIHPSVPYNTCVFYLANPTENNAWAADYNIFGTPRVAVNGELIPSGTQLLPAAMLTGEFGQTSNLWLQVEESGSGNARTATVKAHTMGALSSTNLKLFVAVVEKQ
;
A
#
# COMPACT_ATOMS: atom_id res chain seq x y z
N MET A 1 48.07 -56.62 14.53
CA MET A 1 47.75 -55.53 13.60
C MET A 1 46.25 -55.34 13.58
N LYS A 2 45.73 -54.26 14.28
CA LYS A 2 44.30 -53.97 14.38
C LYS A 2 43.91 -53.05 13.22
N LYS A 3 42.96 -53.50 12.39
CA LYS A 3 42.38 -52.69 11.32
C LYS A 3 41.33 -51.78 11.92
N ILE A 4 41.55 -50.46 11.85
CA ILE A 4 40.58 -49.42 12.23
C ILE A 4 39.68 -49.23 11.03
N ASN A 5 38.39 -49.61 11.15
CA ASN A 5 37.33 -49.27 10.17
C ASN A 5 36.86 -47.83 10.46
N THR A 6 37.26 -46.91 9.59
CA THR A 6 36.71 -45.53 9.63
C THR A 6 35.35 -45.53 8.96
N PHE A 7 34.30 -45.44 9.77
CA PHE A 7 32.94 -45.27 9.30
C PHE A 7 32.71 -43.78 9.01
N LEU A 8 32.72 -43.43 7.72
CA LEU A 8 32.49 -42.06 7.25
C LEU A 8 30.96 -41.80 7.33
N LEU A 9 30.52 -41.12 8.41
CA LEU A 9 29.13 -40.71 8.60
C LEU A 9 28.86 -39.46 7.71
N SER A 10 28.33 -39.68 6.50
CA SER A 10 27.84 -38.63 5.63
C SER A 10 26.59 -38.02 6.22
N PHE A 11 26.70 -36.84 6.86
CA PHE A 11 25.57 -36.04 7.28
C PHE A 11 24.95 -35.41 6.04
N LEU A 12 23.89 -35.98 5.52
CA LEU A 12 23.04 -35.36 4.50
C LEU A 12 22.28 -34.20 5.17
N PHE A 13 22.77 -32.97 5.03
CA PHE A 13 21.96 -31.78 5.34
C PHE A 13 20.80 -31.70 4.34
N LEU A 14 19.66 -32.29 4.69
CA LEU A 14 18.39 -31.92 4.04
C LEU A 14 18.09 -30.47 4.44
N GLY A 15 18.51 -29.54 3.61
CA GLY A 15 18.03 -28.17 3.66
C GLY A 15 16.52 -28.21 3.46
N THR A 16 15.74 -28.04 4.52
CA THR A 16 14.30 -27.78 4.40
C THR A 16 14.15 -26.44 3.70
N ALA A 17 13.91 -26.47 2.40
CA ALA A 17 13.40 -25.32 1.68
C ALA A 17 12.01 -25.04 2.27
N PHE A 18 11.93 -24.09 3.20
CA PHE A 18 10.65 -23.54 3.60
C PHE A 18 10.08 -22.85 2.36
N ALA A 19 9.14 -23.50 1.70
CA ALA A 19 8.29 -22.81 0.74
C ALA A 19 7.50 -21.78 1.56
N GLN A 20 7.94 -20.52 1.49
CA GLN A 20 7.18 -19.44 2.08
C GLN A 20 5.87 -19.36 1.30
N GLY A 21 4.75 -19.58 1.98
CA GLY A 21 3.43 -19.49 1.39
C GLY A 21 3.04 -18.04 1.08
N PRO A 22 1.82 -17.83 0.56
CA PRO A 22 1.31 -16.49 0.32
C PRO A 22 1.42 -15.61 1.57
N VAL A 23 1.75 -14.34 1.38
CA VAL A 23 1.88 -13.35 2.45
C VAL A 23 0.57 -12.58 2.63
N GLN A 24 0.36 -12.00 3.81
CA GLN A 24 -0.78 -11.12 4.05
C GLN A 24 -0.77 -9.96 3.06
N LYS A 25 -1.95 -9.66 2.47
CA LYS A 25 -2.19 -8.49 1.66
C LYS A 25 -2.73 -7.37 2.55
N TYR A 26 -2.05 -6.23 2.56
CA TYR A 26 -2.53 -5.02 3.20
C TYR A 26 -3.53 -4.29 2.31
N VAL A 27 -4.45 -3.55 2.93
CA VAL A 27 -5.41 -2.72 2.20
C VAL A 27 -4.79 -1.36 1.94
N LEU A 28 -4.68 -0.98 0.67
CA LEU A 28 -4.29 0.37 0.28
C LEU A 28 -5.54 1.24 0.09
N LEU A 29 -5.59 2.34 0.81
CA LEU A 29 -6.61 3.38 0.66
C LEU A 29 -6.01 4.63 0.05
N GLU A 30 -6.51 5.02 -1.10
CA GLU A 30 -6.14 6.25 -1.81
C GLU A 30 -7.30 7.23 -1.67
N HIS A 31 -7.08 8.26 -0.84
CA HIS A 31 -8.11 9.20 -0.43
C HIS A 31 -7.91 10.54 -1.12
N PHE A 32 -8.73 10.82 -2.11
CA PHE A 32 -8.75 12.11 -2.80
C PHE A 32 -9.56 13.13 -1.99
N THR A 33 -8.88 14.11 -1.45
CA THR A 33 -9.45 15.12 -0.55
C THR A 33 -8.91 16.50 -0.86
N ASN A 34 -9.45 17.57 -0.24
CA ASN A 34 -9.02 18.93 -0.51
C ASN A 34 -9.28 19.80 0.73
N SER A 35 -8.31 20.59 1.16
CA SER A 35 -8.39 21.39 2.40
C SER A 35 -9.43 22.53 2.34
N LYS A 36 -9.94 22.87 1.16
CA LYS A 36 -11.00 23.87 0.97
C LYS A 36 -12.38 23.26 0.76
N CYS A 37 -12.49 21.93 0.69
CA CYS A 37 -13.70 21.20 0.41
C CYS A 37 -14.53 21.02 1.69
N SER A 38 -15.70 21.67 1.78
CA SER A 38 -16.59 21.55 2.94
C SER A 38 -17.18 20.14 3.13
N ILE A 39 -17.44 19.41 2.01
CA ILE A 39 -17.91 18.03 2.06
C ILE A 39 -16.79 17.13 2.61
N CYS A 40 -15.53 17.39 2.24
CA CYS A 40 -14.38 16.67 2.80
C CYS A 40 -14.31 16.93 4.32
N ALA A 41 -14.43 18.16 4.76
CA ALA A 41 -14.40 18.52 6.18
C ALA A 41 -15.49 17.79 6.99
N SER A 42 -16.66 17.54 6.40
CA SER A 42 -17.75 16.84 7.08
C SER A 42 -17.58 15.31 7.09
N LYS A 43 -16.98 14.71 6.03
CA LYS A 43 -16.89 13.26 5.88
C LYS A 43 -15.58 12.67 6.39
N ASN A 44 -14.48 13.39 6.30
CA ASN A 44 -13.15 12.92 6.68
C ASN A 44 -13.04 12.47 8.15
N PRO A 45 -13.65 13.15 9.14
CA PRO A 45 -13.56 12.69 10.52
C PRO A 45 -14.05 11.26 10.74
N ALA A 46 -15.17 10.87 10.14
CA ALA A 46 -15.69 9.51 10.23
C ALA A 46 -14.79 8.50 9.50
N PHE A 47 -14.25 8.90 8.34
CA PHE A 47 -13.30 8.08 7.59
C PHE A 47 -12.02 7.82 8.40
N TYR A 48 -11.38 8.85 8.95
CA TYR A 48 -10.18 8.71 9.77
C TYR A 48 -10.42 7.90 11.04
N ASN A 49 -11.58 8.10 11.70
CA ASN A 49 -11.97 7.30 12.86
C ASN A 49 -12.14 5.81 12.52
N LEU A 50 -12.65 5.49 11.34
CA LEU A 50 -12.75 4.11 10.89
C LEU A 50 -11.37 3.48 10.65
N ILE A 51 -10.51 4.11 9.85
CA ILE A 51 -9.22 3.52 9.47
C ILE A 51 -8.23 3.44 10.63
N SER A 52 -8.33 4.35 11.61
CA SER A 52 -7.48 4.32 12.81
C SER A 52 -7.70 3.11 13.71
N GLN A 53 -8.79 2.35 13.51
CA GLN A 53 -9.06 1.10 14.21
C GLN A 53 -8.26 -0.08 13.67
N TYR A 54 -7.65 0.08 12.48
CA TYR A 54 -6.97 -0.99 11.74
C TYR A 54 -5.54 -0.59 11.28
N PRO A 55 -4.68 -0.14 12.21
CA PRO A 55 -3.35 0.40 11.86
C PRO A 55 -2.41 -0.64 11.24
N ASP A 56 -2.64 -1.92 11.52
CA ASP A 56 -1.80 -3.02 11.07
C ASP A 56 -2.30 -3.65 9.74
N GLU A 57 -3.50 -3.30 9.27
CA GLU A 57 -4.09 -3.84 8.05
C GLU A 57 -4.18 -2.81 6.93
N VAL A 58 -4.14 -1.51 7.26
CA VAL A 58 -4.46 -0.43 6.33
C VAL A 58 -3.28 0.51 6.10
N HIS A 59 -2.93 0.70 4.85
CA HIS A 59 -2.09 1.80 4.40
C HIS A 59 -2.95 2.88 3.76
N HIS A 60 -2.78 4.12 4.19
CA HIS A 60 -3.57 5.26 3.72
C HIS A 60 -2.68 6.32 3.10
N VAL A 61 -3.06 6.80 1.91
CA VAL A 61 -2.44 7.93 1.22
C VAL A 61 -3.51 8.97 0.91
N ALA A 62 -3.28 10.21 1.34
CA ALA A 62 -4.12 11.36 0.99
C ALA A 62 -3.57 12.06 -0.25
N ILE A 63 -4.40 12.20 -1.28
CA ILE A 63 -4.10 12.87 -2.54
C ILE A 63 -4.94 14.15 -2.60
N HIS A 64 -4.30 15.27 -2.95
CA HIS A 64 -4.93 16.58 -2.95
C HIS A 64 -4.98 17.18 -4.37
N PRO A 65 -5.94 16.78 -5.23
CA PRO A 65 -6.05 17.30 -6.58
C PRO A 65 -6.46 18.78 -6.62
N SER A 66 -6.31 19.39 -7.79
CA SER A 66 -6.75 20.78 -8.04
C SER A 66 -8.27 20.99 -7.93
N VAL A 67 -9.03 19.91 -7.94
CA VAL A 67 -10.49 19.93 -7.88
C VAL A 67 -10.99 19.65 -6.46
N PRO A 68 -12.08 20.28 -6.02
CA PRO A 68 -12.80 21.38 -6.67
C PRO A 68 -12.11 22.74 -6.48
N TYR A 69 -11.03 22.82 -5.69
CA TYR A 69 -10.36 24.10 -5.37
C TYR A 69 -8.84 23.97 -5.54
N ASN A 70 -8.30 24.70 -6.53
CA ASN A 70 -6.88 24.72 -6.84
C ASN A 70 -6.02 25.56 -5.87
N THR A 71 -6.64 26.17 -4.87
CA THR A 71 -5.97 26.93 -3.79
C THR A 71 -5.73 26.09 -2.53
N CYS A 72 -5.96 24.79 -2.57
CA CYS A 72 -5.61 23.85 -1.52
C CYS A 72 -4.11 23.87 -1.26
N VAL A 73 -3.69 24.09 -0.02
CA VAL A 73 -2.26 24.22 0.33
C VAL A 73 -1.47 22.95 0.03
N PHE A 74 -2.07 21.77 0.24
CA PHE A 74 -1.44 20.48 -0.07
C PHE A 74 -1.35 20.23 -1.58
N TYR A 75 -2.34 20.70 -2.35
CA TYR A 75 -2.24 20.69 -3.80
C TYR A 75 -1.08 21.56 -4.29
N LEU A 76 -0.99 22.79 -3.77
CA LEU A 76 0.04 23.75 -4.17
C LEU A 76 1.47 23.28 -3.81
N ALA A 77 1.61 22.42 -2.80
CA ALA A 77 2.90 21.84 -2.44
C ALA A 77 3.43 20.86 -3.49
N ASN A 78 2.55 20.12 -4.18
CA ASN A 78 2.93 19.17 -5.23
C ASN A 78 1.82 19.03 -6.30
N PRO A 79 1.64 20.02 -7.19
CA PRO A 79 0.54 20.02 -8.15
C PRO A 79 0.64 18.90 -9.19
N THR A 80 1.86 18.60 -9.64
CA THR A 80 2.10 17.66 -10.73
C THR A 80 1.65 16.25 -10.34
N GLU A 81 2.15 15.74 -9.22
CA GLU A 81 1.86 14.38 -8.78
C GLU A 81 0.41 14.21 -8.32
N ASN A 82 -0.12 15.20 -7.60
CA ASN A 82 -1.53 15.16 -7.18
C ASN A 82 -2.49 15.15 -8.38
N ASN A 83 -2.20 15.91 -9.44
CA ASN A 83 -3.04 15.90 -10.65
C ASN A 83 -2.85 14.63 -11.48
N ALA A 84 -1.62 14.13 -11.61
CA ALA A 84 -1.34 12.87 -12.32
C ALA A 84 -2.11 11.71 -11.68
N TRP A 85 -2.01 11.60 -10.36
CA TRP A 85 -2.70 10.54 -9.61
C TRP A 85 -4.24 10.66 -9.72
N ALA A 86 -4.77 11.88 -9.61
CA ALA A 86 -6.21 12.12 -9.78
C ALA A 86 -6.69 11.82 -11.21
N ALA A 87 -5.85 12.03 -12.22
CA ALA A 87 -6.17 11.73 -13.61
C ALA A 87 -6.28 10.22 -13.87
N ASP A 88 -5.42 9.40 -13.25
CA ASP A 88 -5.47 7.94 -13.37
C ASP A 88 -6.82 7.36 -12.90
N TYR A 89 -7.47 8.01 -11.94
CA TYR A 89 -8.79 7.64 -11.42
C TYR A 89 -9.95 8.46 -11.99
N ASN A 90 -9.71 9.37 -12.93
CA ASN A 90 -10.72 10.30 -13.46
C ASN A 90 -11.46 11.06 -12.34
N ILE A 91 -10.71 11.66 -11.40
CA ILE A 91 -11.26 12.40 -10.27
C ILE A 91 -11.65 13.81 -10.72
N PHE A 92 -12.94 14.10 -10.72
CA PHE A 92 -13.52 15.41 -11.04
C PHE A 92 -14.02 16.18 -9.81
N GLY A 93 -13.90 15.61 -8.62
CA GLY A 93 -14.33 16.22 -7.36
C GLY A 93 -13.94 15.40 -6.15
N THR A 94 -13.92 16.03 -4.99
CA THR A 94 -13.58 15.40 -3.71
C THR A 94 -14.73 15.53 -2.72
N PRO A 95 -14.83 14.65 -1.70
CA PRO A 95 -13.93 13.52 -1.42
C PRO A 95 -14.26 12.26 -2.25
N ARG A 96 -13.24 11.46 -2.56
CA ARG A 96 -13.36 10.14 -3.16
C ARG A 96 -12.36 9.18 -2.51
N VAL A 97 -12.64 7.88 -2.54
CA VAL A 97 -11.73 6.85 -2.05
C VAL A 97 -11.61 5.74 -3.08
N ALA A 98 -10.39 5.29 -3.30
CA ALA A 98 -10.12 4.00 -3.94
C ALA A 98 -9.63 3.00 -2.90
N VAL A 99 -10.05 1.75 -3.03
CA VAL A 99 -9.64 0.61 -2.20
C VAL A 99 -8.89 -0.36 -3.09
N ASN A 100 -7.62 -0.61 -2.77
CA ASN A 100 -6.76 -1.50 -3.56
C ASN A 100 -6.72 -1.18 -5.07
N GLY A 101 -6.74 0.12 -5.42
CA GLY A 101 -6.72 0.58 -6.81
C GLY A 101 -8.09 0.68 -7.48
N GLU A 102 -9.20 0.37 -6.80
CA GLU A 102 -10.55 0.46 -7.34
C GLU A 102 -11.34 1.59 -6.68
N LEU A 103 -11.80 2.56 -7.50
CA LEU A 103 -12.58 3.69 -7.02
C LEU A 103 -13.96 3.22 -6.56
N ILE A 104 -14.28 3.43 -5.28
CA ILE A 104 -15.58 3.04 -4.74
C ILE A 104 -16.68 4.06 -5.10
N PRO A 105 -17.95 3.63 -5.21
CA PRO A 105 -19.08 4.52 -5.46
C PRO A 105 -19.22 5.61 -4.41
N SER A 106 -19.58 6.80 -4.83
CA SER A 106 -19.93 7.88 -3.90
C SER A 106 -21.19 7.52 -3.11
N GLY A 107 -21.16 7.75 -1.80
CA GLY A 107 -22.29 7.46 -0.92
C GLY A 107 -22.38 8.43 0.26
N THR A 108 -23.29 8.13 1.18
CA THR A 108 -23.45 8.89 2.43
C THR A 108 -22.17 8.79 3.27
N GLN A 109 -21.64 7.58 3.42
CA GLN A 109 -20.33 7.34 4.02
C GLN A 109 -19.26 7.44 2.94
N LEU A 110 -18.09 8.01 3.30
CA LEU A 110 -16.95 8.09 2.38
C LEU A 110 -16.33 6.70 2.15
N LEU A 111 -16.27 5.88 3.20
CA LEU A 111 -15.87 4.47 3.15
C LEU A 111 -16.80 3.68 4.07
N PRO A 112 -17.68 2.81 3.55
CA PRO A 112 -18.44 1.88 4.37
C PRO A 112 -17.53 0.87 5.06
N ALA A 113 -17.71 0.64 6.37
CA ALA A 113 -16.87 -0.30 7.15
C ALA A 113 -16.83 -1.71 6.54
N ALA A 114 -17.96 -2.21 6.04
CA ALA A 114 -18.04 -3.52 5.42
C ALA A 114 -17.18 -3.65 4.14
N MET A 115 -16.99 -2.56 3.37
CA MET A 115 -16.09 -2.54 2.22
C MET A 115 -14.64 -2.66 2.66
N LEU A 116 -14.25 -1.98 3.74
CA LEU A 116 -12.91 -2.07 4.28
C LEU A 116 -12.62 -3.46 4.86
N THR A 117 -13.46 -3.92 5.78
CA THR A 117 -13.24 -5.20 6.48
C THR A 117 -13.40 -6.42 5.57
N GLY A 118 -14.13 -6.30 4.45
CA GLY A 118 -14.23 -7.34 3.43
C GLY A 118 -12.92 -7.62 2.69
N GLU A 119 -11.95 -6.70 2.75
CA GLU A 119 -10.61 -6.85 2.17
C GLU A 119 -9.61 -7.52 3.12
N PHE A 120 -9.94 -7.68 4.39
CA PHE A 120 -9.03 -8.26 5.38
C PHE A 120 -8.85 -9.76 5.21
N GLY A 121 -7.68 -10.25 5.64
CA GLY A 121 -7.35 -11.69 5.58
C GLY A 121 -7.01 -12.21 4.18
N GLN A 122 -7.00 -11.35 3.16
CA GLN A 122 -6.55 -11.74 1.83
C GLN A 122 -5.03 -11.96 1.80
N THR A 123 -4.57 -12.79 0.89
CA THR A 123 -3.15 -13.10 0.72
C THR A 123 -2.67 -12.75 -0.69
N SER A 124 -1.36 -12.59 -0.82
CA SER A 124 -0.69 -12.31 -2.08
C SER A 124 0.48 -13.29 -2.30
N ASN A 125 0.66 -13.71 -3.55
CA ASN A 125 1.86 -14.39 -4.01
C ASN A 125 2.99 -13.43 -4.37
N LEU A 126 2.83 -12.14 -4.11
CA LEU A 126 3.84 -11.11 -4.28
C LEU A 126 4.11 -10.43 -2.94
N TRP A 127 5.38 -10.44 -2.52
CA TRP A 127 5.84 -9.75 -1.33
C TRP A 127 6.76 -8.60 -1.73
N LEU A 128 6.48 -7.41 -1.16
CA LEU A 128 7.30 -6.22 -1.34
C LEU A 128 8.13 -5.97 -0.08
N GLN A 129 9.43 -5.83 -0.26
CA GLN A 129 10.36 -5.43 0.79
C GLN A 129 10.87 -4.03 0.47
N VAL A 130 10.77 -3.12 1.45
CA VAL A 130 11.28 -1.76 1.34
C VAL A 130 12.44 -1.60 2.32
N GLU A 131 13.60 -1.18 1.80
CA GLU A 131 14.79 -0.86 2.57
C GLU A 131 15.09 0.62 2.39
N GLU A 132 15.27 1.35 3.48
CA GLU A 132 15.64 2.76 3.46
C GLU A 132 17.07 2.93 3.96
N SER A 133 17.83 3.80 3.29
CA SER A 133 19.19 4.19 3.66
C SER A 133 19.42 5.68 3.42
N GLY A 134 20.50 6.23 3.98
CA GLY A 134 20.86 7.64 3.86
C GLY A 134 20.61 8.42 5.15
N SER A 135 20.84 9.72 5.10
CA SER A 135 20.69 10.62 6.25
C SER A 135 20.19 12.01 5.83
N GLY A 136 19.54 12.72 6.75
CA GLY A 136 18.98 14.05 6.47
C GLY A 136 18.02 14.02 5.28
N ASN A 137 18.23 14.92 4.32
CA ASN A 137 17.40 15.05 3.12
C ASN A 137 17.85 14.14 1.95
N ALA A 138 18.96 13.41 2.11
CA ALA A 138 19.44 12.45 1.11
C ALA A 138 19.04 11.04 1.54
N ARG A 139 17.91 10.55 1.03
CA ARG A 139 17.35 9.23 1.31
C ARG A 139 17.29 8.40 0.04
N THR A 140 17.54 7.11 0.20
CA THR A 140 17.37 6.12 -0.85
C THR A 140 16.42 5.05 -0.35
N ALA A 141 15.36 4.78 -1.10
CA ALA A 141 14.49 3.64 -0.88
C ALA A 141 14.75 2.58 -1.96
N THR A 142 15.01 1.36 -1.53
CA THR A 142 15.16 0.19 -2.40
C THR A 142 13.94 -0.70 -2.21
N VAL A 143 13.18 -0.92 -3.28
CA VAL A 143 12.03 -1.82 -3.26
C VAL A 143 12.40 -3.12 -3.96
N LYS A 144 12.24 -4.24 -3.27
CA LYS A 144 12.41 -5.59 -3.82
C LYS A 144 11.05 -6.27 -3.88
N ALA A 145 10.74 -6.86 -5.03
CA ALA A 145 9.54 -7.67 -5.22
C ALA A 145 9.92 -9.16 -5.26
N HIS A 146 9.32 -9.95 -4.41
CA HIS A 146 9.56 -11.38 -4.30
C HIS A 146 8.29 -12.16 -4.66
N THR A 147 8.42 -13.18 -5.50
CA THR A 147 7.32 -14.08 -5.82
C THR A 147 7.28 -15.22 -4.81
N MET A 148 6.12 -15.41 -4.18
CA MET A 148 5.85 -16.44 -3.16
C MET A 148 5.10 -17.63 -3.75
N GLY A 149 4.76 -17.57 -5.04
CA GLY A 149 4.02 -18.59 -5.79
C GLY A 149 3.74 -18.13 -7.21
N ALA A 150 2.90 -18.87 -7.92
CA ALA A 150 2.47 -18.51 -9.27
C ALA A 150 1.69 -17.19 -9.25
N LEU A 151 2.03 -16.27 -10.15
CA LEU A 151 1.33 -15.00 -10.32
C LEU A 151 0.23 -15.15 -11.36
N SER A 152 -0.91 -14.53 -11.12
CA SER A 152 -2.05 -14.51 -12.05
C SER A 152 -1.83 -13.60 -13.27
N SER A 153 -0.83 -12.71 -13.20
CA SER A 153 -0.47 -11.78 -14.27
C SER A 153 1.04 -11.70 -14.43
N THR A 154 1.49 -11.58 -15.69
CA THR A 154 2.89 -11.30 -16.05
C THR A 154 3.15 -9.82 -16.32
N ASN A 155 2.10 -9.02 -16.47
CA ASN A 155 2.19 -7.58 -16.70
C ASN A 155 2.07 -6.84 -15.37
N LEU A 156 3.16 -6.85 -14.60
CA LEU A 156 3.23 -6.18 -13.30
C LEU A 156 3.82 -4.78 -13.47
N LYS A 157 3.24 -3.83 -12.73
CA LYS A 157 3.78 -2.48 -12.58
C LYS A 157 4.02 -2.21 -11.10
N LEU A 158 5.15 -1.59 -10.78
CA LEU A 158 5.45 -1.11 -9.44
C LEU A 158 5.24 0.40 -9.40
N PHE A 159 4.39 0.85 -8.49
CA PHE A 159 4.23 2.26 -8.17
C PHE A 159 4.90 2.51 -6.81
N VAL A 160 5.69 3.56 -6.74
CA VAL A 160 6.36 3.97 -5.50
C VAL A 160 5.99 5.43 -5.24
N ALA A 161 5.51 5.71 -4.04
CA ALA A 161 5.20 7.07 -3.60
C ALA A 161 6.01 7.40 -2.35
N VAL A 162 6.57 8.59 -2.30
CA VAL A 162 7.11 9.18 -1.08
C VAL A 162 6.03 10.08 -0.50
N VAL A 163 5.60 9.78 0.72
CA VAL A 163 4.53 10.50 1.40
C VAL A 163 5.05 11.13 2.68
N GLU A 164 4.53 12.30 3.01
CA GLU A 164 4.79 12.94 4.29
C GLU A 164 3.92 12.28 5.37
N LYS A 165 4.55 11.88 6.47
CA LYS A 165 3.83 11.33 7.61
C LYS A 165 3.34 12.48 8.47
N GLN A 166 2.04 12.59 8.64
CA GLN A 166 1.39 13.52 9.55
C GLN A 166 1.38 12.99 10.99
#